data_70dd025f16ad4052ec778c5e18e72182
#
_entry.id   70dd025f16ad4052ec778c5e18e72182
#
_cell.length_a   1.000
_cell.length_b   1.000
_cell.length_c   1.000
_cell.angle_alpha   90.00
_cell.angle_beta   90.00
_cell.angle_gamma   90.00
#
_symmetry.space_group_name_H-M   'P 1'
#
loop_
_entity.id
_entity.type
_entity.pdbx_description
1 polymer ?
#
loop_
_entity_poly.entity_id
_entity_poly.type
_entity_poly.pdbx_seq_one_letter_code
_entity_poly.pdbx_strand_id
1 'polypeptide(L)'
;GIHLGRPDTGSPITVARGTGSHLNAAGTPWGLRLLNGLARAPGAAGAAIRSLFTPGLEKILTGAEPPILTTEMAAGGGVCTANGLATLYTPLACDGMIAGRRYLSGAAMQAIRRIERYRPDGGLFFYLPPLWHLGYHTFPTRGGWSAFGHIGLGGSFGLADPRSGLSIGFVHNRLALESIGWDMATPAWLLPLILSGLRASGRISREQAPDIAA
;
A
#
# COMPACT_ATOMS: atom_id res chain seq x y z
N GLY A 1 6.67 4.76 14.64
CA GLY A 1 7.90 4.45 13.95
C GLY A 1 7.67 3.58 12.73
N ILE A 2 8.71 3.45 11.96
CA ILE A 2 8.80 2.53 10.82
C ILE A 2 10.08 1.74 11.01
N HIS A 3 9.99 0.43 10.85
CA HIS A 3 11.10 -0.50 10.96
C HIS A 3 11.09 -1.46 9.78
N LEU A 4 12.23 -1.91 9.34
CA LEU A 4 12.39 -3.06 8.46
C LEU A 4 12.76 -4.25 9.34
N GLY A 5 11.85 -5.22 9.43
CA GLY A 5 11.96 -6.29 10.40
C GLY A 5 11.47 -5.91 11.80
N ARG A 6 11.81 -6.75 12.77
CA ARG A 6 11.42 -6.55 14.18
C ARG A 6 12.12 -5.33 14.76
N PRO A 7 11.42 -4.45 15.48
CA PRO A 7 12.05 -3.42 16.29
C PRO A 7 13.00 -4.04 17.32
N ASP A 8 14.06 -3.32 17.68
CA ASP A 8 15.05 -3.74 18.67
C ASP A 8 14.41 -4.13 20.00
N THR A 9 15.05 -5.05 20.73
CA THR A 9 14.54 -5.63 21.98
C THR A 9 14.31 -4.62 23.12
N GLY A 10 14.81 -3.40 23.02
CA GLY A 10 14.55 -2.30 23.96
C GLY A 10 13.44 -1.33 23.49
N SER A 11 12.86 -1.56 22.32
CA SER A 11 11.80 -0.70 21.79
C SER A 11 10.49 -0.91 22.55
N PRO A 12 9.77 0.16 22.93
CA PRO A 12 8.44 0.04 23.50
C PRO A 12 7.36 -0.39 22.48
N ILE A 13 7.76 -0.67 21.23
CA ILE A 13 6.86 -1.02 20.15
C ILE A 13 6.48 -2.49 20.23
N THR A 14 5.19 -2.76 20.38
CA THR A 14 4.63 -4.11 20.25
C THR A 14 4.24 -4.37 18.79
N VAL A 15 4.78 -5.43 18.22
CA VAL A 15 4.39 -5.88 16.89
C VAL A 15 3.06 -6.63 17.00
N ALA A 16 2.04 -6.13 16.30
CA ALA A 16 0.73 -6.77 16.27
C ALA A 16 0.85 -8.15 15.61
N ARG A 17 0.24 -9.16 16.25
CA ARG A 17 0.18 -10.50 15.67
C ARG A 17 -0.67 -10.47 14.40
N GLY A 18 -0.17 -11.07 13.32
CA GLY A 18 -0.94 -11.26 12.10
C GLY A 18 -2.19 -12.11 12.35
N THR A 19 -3.32 -11.68 11.83
CA THR A 19 -4.60 -12.38 11.89
C THR A 19 -5.10 -12.71 10.48
N GLY A 20 -6.02 -13.64 10.39
CA GLY A 20 -6.61 -14.09 9.13
C GLY A 20 -6.55 -15.61 9.00
N SER A 21 -7.61 -16.19 8.51
CA SER A 21 -7.77 -17.64 8.35
C SER A 21 -6.76 -18.25 7.37
N HIS A 22 -6.07 -17.45 6.62
CA HIS A 22 -5.34 -17.83 5.40
C HIS A 22 -3.86 -17.95 5.55
N LEU A 23 -3.30 -17.39 6.60
CA LEU A 23 -1.99 -17.86 7.02
C LEU A 23 -2.02 -19.38 7.29
N ASN A 24 -3.19 -19.91 7.64
CA ASN A 24 -3.42 -21.35 7.79
C ASN A 24 -4.06 -22.01 6.54
N ALA A 25 -4.80 -21.27 5.72
CA ALA A 25 -5.53 -21.81 4.56
C ALA A 25 -4.70 -21.81 3.28
N ALA A 26 -3.60 -21.05 3.22
CA ALA A 26 -2.57 -21.34 2.20
C ALA A 26 -2.04 -22.77 2.34
N GLY A 27 -2.18 -23.38 3.51
CA GLY A 27 -1.99 -24.81 3.77
C GLY A 27 -3.15 -25.71 3.39
N THR A 28 -4.32 -25.19 3.01
CA THR A 28 -5.38 -26.09 2.53
C THR A 28 -5.01 -26.63 1.16
N PRO A 29 -5.10 -27.95 0.93
CA PRO A 29 -4.76 -28.57 -0.35
C PRO A 29 -5.50 -27.92 -1.53
N TRP A 30 -6.67 -27.39 -1.30
CA TRP A 30 -7.49 -26.72 -2.30
C TRP A 30 -6.94 -25.33 -2.67
N GLY A 31 -6.62 -24.48 -1.68
CA GLY A 31 -6.06 -23.15 -1.91
C GLY A 31 -4.72 -23.19 -2.65
N LEU A 32 -3.84 -24.12 -2.25
CA LEU A 32 -2.55 -24.36 -2.92
C LEU A 32 -2.74 -24.90 -4.34
N ARG A 33 -3.73 -25.78 -4.58
CA ARG A 33 -4.05 -26.27 -5.94
C ARG A 33 -4.55 -25.15 -6.83
N LEU A 34 -5.42 -24.27 -6.33
CA LEU A 34 -5.90 -23.10 -7.07
C LEU A 34 -4.77 -22.15 -7.43
N LEU A 35 -3.94 -21.76 -6.46
CA LEU A 35 -2.80 -20.89 -6.69
C LEU A 35 -1.79 -21.50 -7.66
N ASN A 36 -1.49 -22.78 -7.53
CA ASN A 36 -0.62 -23.50 -8.46
C ASN A 36 -1.24 -23.62 -9.86
N GLY A 37 -2.55 -23.79 -9.95
CA GLY A 37 -3.27 -23.76 -11.23
C GLY A 37 -3.17 -22.41 -11.92
N LEU A 38 -3.44 -21.35 -11.18
CA LEU A 38 -3.33 -19.97 -11.67
C LEU A 38 -1.88 -19.59 -12.01
N ALA A 39 -0.91 -20.04 -11.23
CA ALA A 39 0.50 -19.81 -11.51
C ALA A 39 0.99 -20.47 -12.80
N ARG A 40 0.34 -21.57 -13.24
CA ARG A 40 0.62 -22.24 -14.52
C ARG A 40 -0.08 -21.59 -15.70
N ALA A 41 -1.01 -20.68 -15.49
CA ALA A 41 -1.66 -19.97 -16.58
C ALA A 41 -0.61 -19.26 -17.47
N PRO A 42 -0.75 -19.35 -18.80
CA PRO A 42 0.15 -18.66 -19.72
C PRO A 42 -0.02 -17.15 -19.66
N GLY A 43 1.02 -16.42 -20.06
CA GLY A 43 0.98 -14.98 -20.16
C GLY A 43 1.15 -14.22 -18.83
N ALA A 44 0.74 -12.97 -18.85
CA ALA A 44 0.98 -12.02 -17.79
C ALA A 44 0.29 -12.38 -16.45
N ALA A 45 -0.88 -13.01 -16.52
CA ALA A 45 -1.63 -13.42 -15.33
C ALA A 45 -0.87 -14.47 -14.51
N GLY A 46 -0.38 -15.53 -15.17
CA GLY A 46 0.41 -16.54 -14.48
C GLY A 46 1.76 -16.00 -13.99
N ALA A 47 2.38 -15.09 -14.76
CA ALA A 47 3.61 -14.42 -14.32
C ALA A 47 3.37 -13.58 -13.07
N ALA A 48 2.28 -12.82 -13.00
CA ALA A 48 1.90 -12.04 -11.83
C ALA A 48 1.67 -12.92 -10.59
N ILE A 49 0.93 -14.01 -10.76
CA ILE A 49 0.72 -14.96 -9.65
C ILE A 49 2.04 -15.55 -9.16
N ARG A 50 2.94 -15.96 -10.06
CA ARG A 50 4.27 -16.49 -9.68
C ARG A 50 5.14 -15.46 -8.96
N SER A 51 5.04 -14.18 -9.31
CA SER A 51 5.82 -13.13 -8.66
C SER A 51 5.29 -12.79 -7.26
N LEU A 52 3.98 -12.90 -7.05
CA LEU A 52 3.33 -12.59 -5.77
C LEU A 52 3.31 -13.77 -4.80
N PHE A 53 3.16 -14.98 -5.33
CA PHE A 53 2.99 -16.20 -4.53
C PHE A 53 4.12 -17.18 -4.79
N THR A 54 5.32 -16.80 -4.35
CA THR A 54 6.46 -17.71 -4.37
C THR A 54 6.20 -18.90 -3.43
N PRO A 55 6.40 -20.13 -3.85
CA PRO A 55 6.26 -21.29 -2.98
C PRO A 55 7.10 -21.14 -1.70
N GLY A 56 6.48 -21.36 -0.55
CA GLY A 56 7.11 -21.17 0.76
C GLY A 56 6.96 -19.78 1.36
N LEU A 57 6.36 -18.82 0.66
CA LEU A 57 6.11 -17.47 1.22
C LEU A 57 5.28 -17.55 2.51
N GLU A 58 4.33 -18.48 2.58
CA GLU A 58 3.53 -18.72 3.78
C GLU A 58 4.39 -19.05 5.01
N LYS A 59 5.51 -19.76 4.83
CA LYS A 59 6.39 -20.15 5.93
C LYS A 59 7.12 -18.97 6.57
N ILE A 60 7.39 -17.93 5.79
CA ILE A 60 8.04 -16.74 6.31
C ILE A 60 7.06 -15.73 6.91
N LEU A 61 5.77 -15.85 6.59
CA LEU A 61 4.71 -14.95 7.08
C LEU A 61 3.95 -15.48 8.29
N THR A 62 4.13 -16.77 8.63
CA THR A 62 3.31 -17.45 9.66
C THR A 62 4.12 -17.85 10.88
N GLY A 63 3.40 -18.15 11.96
CA GLY A 63 3.98 -18.58 13.23
C GLY A 63 3.89 -17.51 14.31
N ALA A 64 4.29 -17.88 15.53
CA ALA A 64 4.35 -16.96 16.66
C ALA A 64 5.44 -15.89 16.46
N GLU A 65 6.53 -16.31 15.82
CA GLU A 65 7.68 -15.49 15.44
C GLU A 65 7.92 -15.63 13.92
N PRO A 66 7.16 -14.91 13.08
CA PRO A 66 7.31 -15.05 11.63
C PRO A 66 8.72 -14.68 11.17
N PRO A 67 9.41 -15.52 10.39
CA PRO A 67 10.78 -15.24 9.92
C PRO A 67 10.93 -13.90 9.17
N ILE A 68 9.86 -13.40 8.57
CA ILE A 68 9.87 -12.08 7.90
C ILE A 68 10.25 -10.93 8.85
N LEU A 69 9.99 -11.08 10.15
CA LEU A 69 10.35 -10.07 11.15
C LEU A 69 11.85 -10.07 11.49
N THR A 70 12.56 -11.14 11.15
CA THR A 70 14.01 -11.26 11.34
C THR A 70 14.78 -11.22 10.02
N THR A 71 14.08 -10.99 8.92
CA THR A 71 14.65 -10.94 7.57
C THR A 71 14.50 -9.52 7.02
N GLU A 72 15.57 -8.95 6.51
CA GLU A 72 15.55 -7.65 5.82
C GLU A 72 14.94 -7.81 4.43
N MET A 73 13.61 -7.91 4.38
CA MET A 73 12.87 -7.98 3.14
C MET A 73 12.21 -6.62 2.86
N ALA A 74 12.79 -5.84 1.98
CA ALA A 74 12.31 -4.50 1.66
C ALA A 74 10.85 -4.48 1.15
N ALA A 75 10.43 -5.52 0.42
CA ALA A 75 9.09 -5.58 -0.17
C ALA A 75 7.97 -6.00 0.80
N GLY A 76 8.30 -6.58 1.97
CA GLY A 76 7.28 -7.15 2.84
C GLY A 76 7.60 -7.10 4.34
N GLY A 77 8.84 -6.78 4.71
CA GLY A 77 9.29 -6.77 6.10
C GLY A 77 9.00 -5.48 6.87
N GLY A 78 8.23 -4.55 6.30
CA GLY A 78 7.92 -3.28 6.94
C GLY A 78 6.99 -3.46 8.15
N VAL A 79 7.42 -2.99 9.31
CA VAL A 79 6.62 -2.89 10.54
C VAL A 79 6.43 -1.42 10.86
N CYS A 80 5.20 -0.95 10.86
CA CYS A 80 4.93 0.47 11.08
C CYS A 80 3.58 0.70 11.79
N THR A 81 3.46 1.88 12.39
CA THR A 81 2.17 2.42 12.80
C THR A 81 1.55 3.21 11.65
N ALA A 82 0.23 3.38 11.65
CA ALA A 82 -0.47 4.23 10.68
C ALA A 82 0.10 5.65 10.66
N ASN A 83 0.34 6.22 11.85
CA ASN A 83 0.96 7.55 11.98
C ASN A 83 2.38 7.59 11.41
N GLY A 84 3.21 6.57 11.67
CA GLY A 84 4.56 6.49 11.11
C GLY A 84 4.53 6.45 9.59
N LEU A 85 3.64 5.62 9.02
CA LEU A 85 3.46 5.53 7.57
C LEU A 85 2.97 6.87 6.97
N ALA A 86 1.96 7.51 7.58
CA ALA A 86 1.51 8.83 7.15
C ALA A 86 2.62 9.87 7.20
N THR A 87 3.45 9.87 8.27
CA THR A 87 4.59 10.77 8.40
C THR A 87 5.62 10.55 7.28
N LEU A 88 5.88 9.30 6.88
CA LEU A 88 6.77 8.98 5.75
C LEU A 88 6.26 9.60 4.43
N TYR A 89 4.94 9.63 4.24
CA TYR A 89 4.32 10.20 3.05
C TYR A 89 4.13 11.73 3.12
N THR A 90 4.32 12.36 4.28
CA THR A 90 4.14 13.81 4.44
C THR A 90 5.02 14.64 3.49
N PRO A 91 6.33 14.36 3.31
CA PRO A 91 7.13 15.14 2.35
C PRO A 91 6.60 15.05 0.92
N LEU A 92 6.02 13.90 0.55
CA LEU A 92 5.44 13.70 -0.78
C LEU A 92 4.17 14.54 -0.99
N ALA A 93 3.39 14.75 0.07
CA ALA A 93 2.21 15.61 0.06
C ALA A 93 2.57 17.10 0.15
N CYS A 94 3.65 17.45 0.85
CA CYS A 94 4.05 18.81 1.21
C CYS A 94 5.30 19.28 0.47
N ASP A 95 5.43 19.01 -0.80
CA ASP A 95 6.52 19.45 -1.68
C ASP A 95 7.93 19.19 -1.15
N GLY A 96 8.14 18.04 -0.57
CA GLY A 96 9.41 17.64 0.01
C GLY A 96 9.70 18.17 1.41
N MET A 97 8.71 18.80 2.06
CA MET A 97 8.88 19.48 3.34
C MET A 97 8.18 18.73 4.49
N ILE A 98 8.78 18.75 5.68
CA ILE A 98 8.12 18.42 6.96
C ILE A 98 8.54 19.47 8.00
N ALA A 99 7.60 20.09 8.69
CA ALA A 99 7.85 21.03 9.75
C ALA A 99 8.90 22.11 9.38
N GLY A 100 8.82 22.66 8.18
CA GLY A 100 9.76 23.68 7.69
C GLY A 100 11.11 23.15 7.21
N ARG A 101 11.41 21.88 7.36
CA ARG A 101 12.65 21.24 6.90
C ARG A 101 12.44 20.51 5.58
N ARG A 102 13.37 20.71 4.63
CA ARG A 102 13.35 20.00 3.35
C ARG A 102 14.00 18.62 3.48
N TYR A 103 13.26 17.59 3.08
CA TYR A 103 13.71 16.20 3.02
C TYR A 103 13.92 15.71 1.59
N LEU A 104 13.12 16.23 0.63
CA LEU A 104 13.25 15.89 -0.77
C LEU A 104 13.49 17.17 -1.58
N SER A 105 14.43 17.13 -2.51
CA SER A 105 14.69 18.28 -3.41
C SER A 105 13.50 18.50 -4.35
N GLY A 106 13.38 19.72 -4.90
CA GLY A 106 12.37 20.01 -5.91
C GLY A 106 12.50 19.11 -7.14
N ALA A 107 13.73 18.81 -7.57
CA ALA A 107 13.98 17.89 -8.68
C ALA A 107 13.49 16.45 -8.36
N ALA A 108 13.74 15.97 -7.14
CA ALA A 108 13.22 14.67 -6.71
C ALA A 108 11.68 14.64 -6.68
N MET A 109 11.05 15.72 -6.20
CA MET A 109 9.60 15.84 -6.19
C MET A 109 9.01 15.88 -7.59
N GLN A 110 9.63 16.58 -8.53
CA GLN A 110 9.22 16.58 -9.93
C GLN A 110 9.32 15.18 -10.54
N ALA A 111 10.43 14.47 -10.31
CA ALA A 111 10.62 13.12 -10.79
C ALA A 111 9.57 12.15 -10.22
N ILE A 112 9.28 12.23 -8.91
CA ILE A 112 8.30 11.36 -8.25
C ILE A 112 6.88 11.65 -8.74
N ARG A 113 6.53 12.92 -8.98
CA ARG A 113 5.18 13.31 -9.44
C ARG A 113 4.94 12.98 -10.91
N ARG A 114 5.97 12.77 -11.70
CA ARG A 114 5.84 12.45 -13.12
C ARG A 114 5.28 11.05 -13.28
N ILE A 115 4.23 10.92 -14.10
CA ILE A 115 3.68 9.62 -14.51
C ILE A 115 4.59 9.07 -15.61
N GLU A 116 5.30 8.00 -15.29
CA GLU A 116 6.26 7.35 -16.21
C GLU A 116 5.56 6.38 -17.17
N ARG A 117 4.44 5.83 -16.76
CA ARG A 117 3.74 4.82 -17.53
C ARG A 117 2.23 5.01 -17.51
N TYR A 118 1.68 5.16 -18.71
CA TYR A 118 0.25 5.38 -18.93
C TYR A 118 -0.48 4.13 -19.40
N ARG A 119 0.23 3.08 -19.79
CA ARG A 119 -0.38 1.84 -20.29
C ARG A 119 -0.55 0.84 -19.16
N PRO A 120 -1.70 0.14 -19.10
CA PRO A 120 -1.82 -1.01 -18.21
C PRO A 120 -0.72 -2.00 -18.55
N ASP A 121 0.14 -2.27 -17.59
CA ASP A 121 0.96 -3.46 -17.64
C ASP A 121 0.03 -4.62 -17.48
N GLY A 122 -0.21 -5.40 -18.51
CA GLY A 122 -1.10 -6.54 -18.46
C GLY A 122 -0.79 -7.59 -17.38
N GLY A 123 -0.04 -7.21 -16.33
CA GLY A 123 0.52 -8.13 -15.37
C GLY A 123 -0.07 -8.09 -13.98
N LEU A 124 0.08 -7.02 -13.25
CA LEU A 124 0.00 -7.15 -11.80
C LEU A 124 -1.28 -6.61 -11.18
N PHE A 125 -1.85 -5.55 -11.74
CA PHE A 125 -3.07 -4.95 -11.22
C PHE A 125 -4.16 -5.10 -12.26
N PHE A 126 -4.83 -6.20 -12.23
CA PHE A 126 -5.73 -6.75 -13.22
C PHE A 126 -6.80 -5.83 -13.78
N TYR A 127 -7.09 -4.67 -13.19
CA TYR A 127 -8.28 -3.90 -13.54
C TYR A 127 -8.16 -2.38 -13.42
N LEU A 128 -7.07 -1.86 -12.91
CA LEU A 128 -6.84 -0.42 -12.93
C LEU A 128 -5.58 -0.17 -13.76
N PRO A 129 -5.61 0.76 -14.73
CA PRO A 129 -4.37 1.20 -15.35
C PRO A 129 -3.52 1.81 -14.24
N PRO A 130 -2.48 1.11 -13.76
CA PRO A 130 -1.60 1.75 -12.82
C PRO A 130 -0.87 2.84 -13.59
N LEU A 131 -1.26 4.06 -13.36
CA LEU A 131 -0.44 5.17 -13.76
C LEU A 131 0.75 5.17 -12.81
N TRP A 132 1.85 4.61 -13.26
CA TRP A 132 3.05 4.48 -12.46
C TRP A 132 3.84 5.77 -12.42
N HIS A 133 4.20 6.15 -11.21
CA HIS A 133 5.25 7.10 -10.89
C HIS A 133 6.56 6.36 -10.57
N LEU A 134 7.55 7.08 -10.13
CA LEU A 134 8.81 6.49 -9.68
C LEU A 134 8.60 5.74 -8.34
N GLY A 135 8.31 4.44 -8.42
CA GLY A 135 8.06 3.56 -7.27
C GLY A 135 6.67 3.64 -6.65
N TYR A 136 5.77 4.46 -7.21
CA TYR A 136 4.40 4.64 -6.71
C TYR A 136 3.39 4.46 -7.83
N HIS A 137 2.14 4.25 -7.48
CA HIS A 137 1.01 4.27 -8.41
C HIS A 137 -0.02 5.34 -8.01
N THR A 138 -0.74 5.84 -9.00
CA THR A 138 -1.77 6.84 -8.80
C THR A 138 -2.98 6.25 -8.07
N PHE A 139 -3.55 7.04 -7.17
CA PHE A 139 -4.84 6.79 -6.56
C PHE A 139 -5.86 7.81 -7.06
N PRO A 140 -7.05 7.38 -7.49
CA PRO A 140 -8.13 8.30 -7.79
C PRO A 140 -8.64 8.93 -6.49
N THR A 141 -8.61 10.24 -6.44
CA THR A 141 -9.24 11.03 -5.38
C THR A 141 -10.28 11.95 -6.01
N ARG A 142 -11.14 12.53 -5.20
CA ARG A 142 -12.09 13.54 -5.69
C ARG A 142 -11.41 14.77 -6.31
N GLY A 143 -10.09 14.89 -6.15
CA GLY A 143 -9.21 15.87 -6.79
C GLY A 143 -8.69 15.49 -8.16
N GLY A 144 -9.10 14.38 -8.70
CA GLY A 144 -8.52 13.80 -9.92
C GLY A 144 -7.46 12.75 -9.60
N TRP A 145 -6.40 12.72 -10.38
CA TRP A 145 -5.33 11.72 -10.34
C TRP A 145 -4.03 12.24 -9.71
N SER A 146 -4.13 13.20 -8.78
CA SER A 146 -2.96 13.84 -8.16
C SER A 146 -2.37 13.05 -6.99
N ALA A 147 -3.17 12.22 -6.35
CA ALA A 147 -2.70 11.38 -5.25
C ALA A 147 -1.94 10.18 -5.77
N PHE A 148 -0.86 9.85 -5.10
CA PHE A 148 -0.03 8.69 -5.42
C PHE A 148 0.51 8.05 -4.15
N GLY A 149 0.85 6.79 -4.24
CA GLY A 149 1.35 6.02 -3.11
C GLY A 149 1.56 4.56 -3.48
N HIS A 150 1.53 3.70 -2.50
CA HIS A 150 1.63 2.26 -2.73
C HIS A 150 0.68 1.49 -1.81
N ILE A 151 0.05 0.48 -2.36
CA ILE A 151 -0.76 -0.48 -1.62
C ILE A 151 -0.04 -1.82 -1.54
N GLY A 152 0.03 -2.37 -0.35
CA GLY A 152 0.53 -3.73 -0.13
C GLY A 152 -0.52 -4.78 -0.48
N LEU A 153 -0.07 -6.00 -0.76
CA LEU A 153 -0.92 -7.13 -1.14
C LEU A 153 -2.04 -7.41 -0.11
N GLY A 154 -1.79 -7.13 1.16
CA GLY A 154 -2.79 -7.27 2.23
C GLY A 154 -3.75 -6.09 2.37
N GLY A 155 -3.63 -5.03 1.56
CA GLY A 155 -4.52 -3.87 1.62
C GLY A 155 -4.02 -2.72 2.50
N SER A 156 -2.95 -2.88 3.26
CA SER A 156 -2.30 -1.74 3.92
C SER A 156 -1.70 -0.80 2.88
N PHE A 157 -1.84 0.50 3.06
CA PHE A 157 -1.35 1.47 2.09
C PHE A 157 -0.85 2.76 2.72
N GLY A 158 0.04 3.43 2.00
CA GLY A 158 0.43 4.81 2.23
C GLY A 158 0.18 5.63 0.98
N LEU A 159 -0.31 6.85 1.16
CA LEU A 159 -0.53 7.75 0.03
C LEU A 159 -0.27 9.20 0.41
N ALA A 160 0.09 9.99 -0.59
CA ALA A 160 0.21 11.44 -0.54
C ALA A 160 -0.69 12.07 -1.61
N ASP A 161 -1.37 13.14 -1.25
CA ASP A 161 -2.07 14.01 -2.20
C ASP A 161 -1.47 15.43 -2.16
N PRO A 162 -0.61 15.77 -3.13
CA PRO A 162 0.03 17.09 -3.18
C PRO A 162 -0.94 18.26 -3.35
N ARG A 163 -2.15 18.02 -3.84
CA ARG A 163 -3.15 19.10 -4.02
C ARG A 163 -3.77 19.54 -2.71
N SER A 164 -4.06 18.59 -1.83
CA SER A 164 -4.64 18.89 -0.52
C SER A 164 -3.61 18.99 0.60
N GLY A 165 -2.35 18.61 0.34
CA GLY A 165 -1.31 18.47 1.37
C GLY A 165 -1.56 17.29 2.31
N LEU A 166 -2.43 16.35 1.92
CA LEU A 166 -2.86 15.22 2.75
C LEU A 166 -1.92 14.03 2.58
N SER A 167 -1.44 13.48 3.69
CA SER A 167 -0.80 12.18 3.74
C SER A 167 -1.63 11.20 4.56
N ILE A 168 -1.76 9.97 4.08
CA ILE A 168 -2.55 8.92 4.74
C ILE A 168 -1.69 7.68 4.90
N GLY A 169 -1.74 7.09 6.09
CA GLY A 169 -1.24 5.76 6.37
C GLY A 169 -2.37 4.88 6.88
N PHE A 170 -2.61 3.77 6.23
CA PHE A 170 -3.55 2.75 6.66
C PHE A 170 -2.80 1.44 6.84
N VAL A 171 -2.85 0.90 8.04
CA VAL A 171 -2.22 -0.38 8.37
C VAL A 171 -3.19 -1.26 9.12
N HIS A 172 -3.16 -2.53 8.81
CA HIS A 172 -3.88 -3.57 9.55
C HIS A 172 -3.04 -4.85 9.61
N ASN A 173 -3.39 -5.74 10.51
CA ASN A 173 -2.69 -6.98 10.77
C ASN A 173 -3.40 -8.22 10.20
N ARG A 174 -4.41 -8.03 9.35
CA ARG A 174 -5.12 -9.12 8.69
C ARG A 174 -4.53 -9.37 7.31
N LEU A 175 -4.25 -10.64 7.01
CA LEU A 175 -3.94 -11.10 5.67
C LEU A 175 -4.83 -12.30 5.34
N ALA A 176 -5.72 -12.14 4.37
CA ALA A 176 -6.71 -13.13 4.01
C ALA A 176 -6.82 -13.26 2.49
N LEU A 177 -6.46 -14.43 1.96
CA LEU A 177 -6.46 -14.65 0.50
C LEU A 177 -7.86 -14.49 -0.10
N GLU A 178 -8.92 -14.96 0.58
CA GLU A 178 -10.30 -14.80 0.09
C GLU A 178 -10.79 -13.37 0.07
N SER A 179 -10.22 -12.50 0.90
CA SER A 179 -10.59 -11.09 0.95
C SER A 179 -9.57 -10.17 0.28
N ILE A 180 -8.50 -10.72 -0.31
CA ILE A 180 -7.41 -9.91 -0.86
C ILE A 180 -7.88 -8.87 -1.88
N GLY A 181 -8.88 -9.21 -2.69
CA GLY A 181 -9.47 -8.27 -3.63
C GLY A 181 -10.20 -7.11 -2.94
N TRP A 182 -10.90 -7.37 -1.85
CA TRP A 182 -11.55 -6.36 -1.03
C TRP A 182 -10.54 -5.54 -0.24
N ASP A 183 -9.53 -6.19 0.32
CA ASP A 183 -8.47 -5.53 1.08
C ASP A 183 -7.67 -4.59 0.16
N MET A 184 -7.38 -5.01 -1.07
CA MET A 184 -6.75 -4.16 -2.08
C MET A 184 -7.68 -3.05 -2.63
N ALA A 185 -8.99 -3.21 -2.54
CA ALA A 185 -9.95 -2.17 -2.89
C ALA A 185 -10.17 -1.16 -1.74
N THR A 186 -9.54 -1.34 -0.58
CA THR A 186 -9.70 -0.45 0.60
C THR A 186 -9.54 1.03 0.26
N PRO A 187 -8.56 1.49 -0.53
CA PRO A 187 -8.46 2.91 -0.87
C PRO A 187 -9.68 3.44 -1.61
N ALA A 188 -10.30 2.64 -2.46
CA ALA A 188 -11.42 3.08 -3.30
C ALA A 188 -12.67 3.50 -2.49
N TRP A 189 -12.92 2.86 -1.37
CA TRP A 189 -14.05 3.21 -0.50
C TRP A 189 -13.65 4.03 0.73
N LEU A 190 -12.44 3.83 1.26
CA LEU A 190 -11.98 4.52 2.47
C LEU A 190 -11.59 5.98 2.18
N LEU A 191 -10.90 6.26 1.08
CA LEU A 191 -10.48 7.62 0.73
C LEU A 191 -11.65 8.59 0.60
N PRO A 192 -12.75 8.28 -0.10
CA PRO A 192 -13.91 9.15 -0.14
C PRO A 192 -14.50 9.46 1.24
N LEU A 193 -14.51 8.49 2.15
CA LEU A 193 -14.99 8.69 3.52
C LEU A 193 -14.08 9.63 4.31
N ILE A 194 -12.76 9.42 4.26
CA ILE A 194 -11.77 10.28 4.93
C ILE A 194 -11.89 11.72 4.40
N LEU A 195 -11.91 11.89 3.09
CA LEU A 195 -12.00 13.21 2.46
C LEU A 195 -13.33 13.91 2.79
N SER A 196 -14.42 13.16 2.84
CA SER A 196 -15.73 13.69 3.26
C SER A 196 -15.71 14.16 4.70
N GLY A 197 -15.15 13.37 5.61
CA GLY A 197 -15.01 13.72 7.03
C GLY A 197 -14.12 14.95 7.26
N LEU A 198 -12.99 15.04 6.54
CA LEU A 198 -12.10 16.20 6.62
C LEU A 198 -12.76 17.50 6.13
N ARG A 199 -13.59 17.42 5.09
CA ARG A 199 -14.38 18.56 4.61
C ARG A 199 -15.44 18.98 5.62
N ALA A 200 -16.19 18.02 6.14
CA ALA A 200 -17.22 18.29 7.12
C ALA A 200 -16.65 18.95 8.39
N SER A 201 -15.41 18.63 8.74
CA SER A 201 -14.70 19.23 9.88
C SER A 201 -13.97 20.54 9.54
N GLY A 202 -14.06 21.04 8.30
CA GLY A 202 -13.37 22.27 7.86
C GLY A 202 -11.84 22.16 7.77
N ARG A 203 -11.30 20.94 7.84
CA ARG A 203 -9.85 20.72 7.80
C ARG A 203 -9.25 20.76 6.40
N ILE A 204 -10.06 20.60 5.36
CA ILE A 204 -9.70 20.85 3.97
C ILE A 204 -10.77 21.73 3.32
N SER A 205 -10.36 22.70 2.50
CA SER A 205 -11.28 23.58 1.78
C SER A 205 -11.97 22.86 0.62
N ARG A 206 -13.15 23.37 0.20
CA ARG A 206 -13.83 22.85 -1.02
C ARG A 206 -12.99 23.04 -2.28
N GLU A 207 -12.19 24.08 -2.35
CA GLU A 207 -11.31 24.38 -3.50
C GLU A 207 -10.16 23.37 -3.64
N GLN A 208 -9.67 22.82 -2.53
CA GLN A 208 -8.61 21.81 -2.54
C GLN A 208 -9.11 20.41 -2.94
N ALA A 209 -10.39 20.27 -3.14
CA ALA A 209 -11.03 19.03 -3.50
C ALA A 209 -11.98 19.26 -4.69
N PRO A 210 -11.50 19.15 -5.93
CA PRO A 210 -12.33 19.36 -7.11
C PRO A 210 -13.53 18.39 -7.15
N ASP A 211 -14.64 18.91 -7.66
CA ASP A 211 -15.85 18.15 -7.89
C ASP A 211 -15.58 16.92 -8.75
N ILE A 212 -16.03 15.77 -8.28
CA ILE A 212 -16.32 14.68 -9.20
C ILE A 212 -17.65 15.06 -9.85
N ALA A 213 -17.58 15.42 -11.12
CA ALA A 213 -18.77 15.41 -11.95
C ALA A 213 -19.41 14.03 -11.84
N ALA A 214 -20.70 14.04 -11.62
CA ALA A 214 -21.57 12.88 -11.55
C ALA A 214 -21.45 11.99 -12.79
#